data_0f6a3c54782cacdcba808aa09d904838
#
_entry.id   0f6a3c54782cacdcba808aa09d904838
#
_cell.length_a   1.000
_cell.length_b   1.000
_cell.length_c   1.000
_cell.angle_alpha   90.00
_cell.angle_beta   90.00
_cell.angle_gamma   90.00
#
_symmetry.space_group_name_H-M   'P 1'
#
loop_
_entity.id
_entity.type
_entity.pdbx_description
1 polymer ?
#
loop_
_entity_poly.entity_id
_entity_poly.type
_entity_poly.pdbx_seq_one_letter_code
_entity_poly.pdbx_strand_id
1 'polypeptide(L)'
;VECSYACVFSQCRWCALNSSALVCRMSPHTPILSQGSPRYAAIDALRGAAMVWMTAFHFGFDLAHFGLWNQNFRLDPFWTLQRTAIVSLFLFCAGFSQAVAVHHGQDWTRFWKRWAQIAGCAVLVSVGSYAMFPTSFIYFGVLHGMAVMLIVARLTAGWGSWLWLAGGVALGLPTLAAYALSHGWEAWAPWLNGRPLNWLGLVSRKPFTQDYVPVFPW
;
A
#
# COMPACT_ATOMS: atom_id res chain seq x y z
N VAL A 1 41.67 -21.02 -31.79
CA VAL A 1 40.48 -21.88 -31.77
C VAL A 1 39.93 -21.72 -30.37
N GLU A 2 38.63 -21.33 -30.30
CA GLU A 2 37.82 -21.13 -29.08
C GLU A 2 38.02 -19.85 -28.28
N CYS A 3 37.56 -18.76 -28.89
CA CYS A 3 37.00 -17.61 -28.15
C CYS A 3 35.58 -17.37 -28.69
N SER A 4 34.67 -18.22 -28.29
CA SER A 4 33.23 -18.00 -28.45
C SER A 4 32.57 -18.20 -27.12
N TYR A 5 31.64 -17.27 -26.80
CA TYR A 5 30.76 -17.19 -25.63
C TYR A 5 31.29 -16.42 -24.41
N ALA A 6 31.47 -15.10 -24.53
CA ALA A 6 31.20 -14.17 -23.42
C ALA A 6 31.31 -12.70 -23.87
N CYS A 7 30.52 -12.32 -24.87
CA CYS A 7 30.33 -10.91 -25.19
C CYS A 7 28.83 -10.61 -25.29
N VAL A 8 28.15 -10.64 -24.13
CA VAL A 8 26.81 -10.11 -24.01
C VAL A 8 26.81 -9.17 -22.81
N PHE A 9 26.53 -7.91 -23.10
CA PHE A 9 26.38 -6.73 -22.26
C PHE A 9 27.61 -5.84 -22.07
N SER A 10 27.74 -4.92 -23.08
CA SER A 10 28.13 -3.50 -22.99
C SER A 10 29.07 -3.11 -21.84
N GLN A 11 30.33 -3.06 -22.13
CA GLN A 11 31.28 -1.99 -21.83
C GLN A 11 32.70 -2.39 -22.26
N CYS A 12 32.90 -2.61 -23.58
CA CYS A 12 34.23 -2.49 -24.18
C CYS A 12 34.38 -1.06 -24.69
N ARG A 13 34.86 -0.18 -23.84
CA ARG A 13 35.42 1.13 -24.27
C ARG A 13 36.93 1.03 -24.26
N TRP A 14 37.53 1.30 -25.47
CA TRP A 14 38.95 1.43 -25.74
C TRP A 14 39.76 0.13 -25.93
N CYS A 15 39.66 -0.43 -27.13
CA CYS A 15 40.84 -1.09 -27.75
C CYS A 15 41.60 -0.01 -28.53
N ALA A 16 42.65 0.51 -27.97
CA ALA A 16 43.66 1.25 -28.73
C ALA A 16 44.63 0.22 -29.30
N LEU A 17 44.71 0.15 -30.62
CA LEU A 17 45.69 -0.60 -31.36
C LEU A 17 47.06 -0.02 -31.09
N ASN A 18 47.90 -0.64 -30.31
CA ASN A 18 49.32 -0.46 -30.34
C ASN A 18 50.04 -1.78 -30.56
N SER A 19 50.82 -1.80 -31.61
CA SER A 19 51.52 -2.95 -32.18
C SER A 19 52.63 -3.41 -31.21
N SER A 20 52.49 -4.57 -30.62
CA SER A 20 53.48 -5.38 -29.94
C SER A 20 53.26 -5.69 -28.45
N ALA A 21 52.25 -6.43 -28.15
CA ALA A 21 52.03 -7.29 -27.00
C ALA A 21 50.59 -7.14 -26.48
N LEU A 22 49.81 -8.19 -26.76
CA LEU A 22 48.44 -8.32 -26.17
C LEU A 22 48.59 -8.70 -24.68
N VAL A 23 48.80 -7.69 -23.82
CA VAL A 23 48.65 -7.90 -22.38
C VAL A 23 47.20 -7.61 -22.02
N CYS A 24 46.42 -8.68 -22.02
CA CYS A 24 45.08 -8.66 -21.45
C CYS A 24 45.22 -8.50 -19.92
N ARG A 25 45.25 -7.26 -19.44
CA ARG A 25 45.21 -6.98 -18.00
C ARG A 25 43.80 -7.31 -17.52
N MET A 26 43.64 -8.54 -17.03
CA MET A 26 42.43 -8.92 -16.29
C MET A 26 42.41 -8.04 -15.03
N SER A 27 41.61 -6.98 -15.07
CA SER A 27 41.21 -6.26 -13.86
C SER A 27 40.50 -7.27 -12.96
N PRO A 28 40.84 -7.40 -11.67
CA PRO A 28 40.09 -8.25 -10.78
C PRO A 28 38.65 -7.74 -10.78
N HIS A 29 37.75 -8.50 -11.40
CA HIS A 29 36.32 -8.28 -11.23
C HIS A 29 36.03 -8.54 -9.75
N THR A 30 36.08 -7.50 -8.93
CA THR A 30 35.31 -7.50 -7.69
C THR A 30 33.87 -7.79 -8.13
N PRO A 31 33.26 -8.89 -7.66
CA PRO A 31 31.85 -9.11 -7.92
C PRO A 31 31.15 -7.86 -7.40
N ILE A 32 30.52 -7.09 -8.27
CA ILE A 32 29.53 -6.09 -7.87
C ILE A 32 28.43 -6.91 -7.24
N LEU A 33 28.59 -7.17 -5.92
CA LEU A 33 27.49 -7.62 -5.10
C LEU A 33 26.41 -6.60 -5.39
N SER A 34 25.39 -6.99 -6.11
CA SER A 34 24.18 -6.23 -6.31
C SER A 34 23.82 -5.70 -4.92
N GLN A 35 24.13 -4.45 -4.65
CA GLN A 35 23.70 -3.78 -3.44
C GLN A 35 22.19 -3.71 -3.54
N GLY A 36 21.53 -4.79 -3.08
CA GLY A 36 20.11 -4.77 -2.85
C GLY A 36 19.81 -3.51 -2.03
N SER A 37 18.81 -2.74 -2.44
CA SER A 37 18.37 -1.56 -1.69
C SER A 37 18.40 -1.87 -0.19
N PRO A 38 18.94 -0.99 0.66
CA PRO A 38 19.08 -1.25 2.08
C PRO A 38 17.72 -1.69 2.65
N ARG A 39 17.65 -2.94 3.11
CA ARG A 39 16.46 -3.50 3.72
C ARG A 39 16.42 -3.00 5.15
N TYR A 40 15.36 -2.30 5.49
CA TYR A 40 15.10 -1.90 6.87
C TYR A 40 14.43 -3.05 7.60
N ALA A 41 15.23 -3.92 8.23
CA ALA A 41 14.76 -5.11 8.94
C ALA A 41 13.64 -4.82 9.95
N ALA A 42 13.68 -3.64 10.59
CA ALA A 42 12.64 -3.21 11.51
C ALA A 42 11.28 -3.02 10.82
N ILE A 43 11.25 -2.47 9.60
CA ILE A 43 10.00 -2.28 8.84
C ILE A 43 9.47 -3.62 8.35
N ASP A 44 10.34 -4.52 7.92
CA ASP A 44 9.93 -5.86 7.49
C ASP A 44 9.39 -6.67 8.68
N ALA A 45 10.02 -6.57 9.87
CA ALA A 45 9.53 -7.17 11.10
C ALA A 45 8.17 -6.59 11.52
N LEU A 46 8.02 -5.27 11.46
CA LEU A 46 6.76 -4.59 11.79
C LEU A 46 5.62 -5.02 10.84
N ARG A 47 5.91 -5.15 9.56
CA ARG A 47 4.95 -5.67 8.56
C ARG A 47 4.57 -7.12 8.84
N GLY A 48 5.56 -7.96 9.18
CA GLY A 48 5.33 -9.35 9.58
C GLY A 48 4.44 -9.44 10.83
N ALA A 49 4.72 -8.64 11.85
CA ALA A 49 3.90 -8.57 13.06
C ALA A 49 2.46 -8.12 12.76
N ALA A 50 2.28 -7.12 11.89
CA ALA A 50 0.97 -6.67 11.43
C ALA A 50 0.19 -7.78 10.72
N MET A 51 0.85 -8.60 9.89
CA MET A 51 0.23 -9.73 9.22
C MET A 51 -0.22 -10.81 10.21
N VAL A 52 0.62 -11.17 11.17
CA VAL A 52 0.26 -12.14 12.22
C VAL A 52 -0.94 -11.63 13.03
N TRP A 53 -0.90 -10.36 13.42
CA TRP A 53 -2.00 -9.73 14.16
C TRP A 53 -3.30 -9.72 13.37
N MET A 54 -3.25 -9.37 12.07
CA MET A 54 -4.41 -9.40 11.18
C MET A 54 -4.98 -10.82 11.04
N THR A 55 -4.11 -11.83 10.90
CA THR A 55 -4.54 -13.24 10.81
C THR A 55 -5.25 -13.67 12.09
N ALA A 56 -4.70 -13.33 13.26
CA ALA A 56 -5.33 -13.63 14.54
C ALA A 56 -6.69 -12.93 14.69
N PHE A 57 -6.79 -11.66 14.27
CA PHE A 57 -8.02 -10.89 14.29
C PHE A 57 -9.10 -11.53 13.41
N HIS A 58 -8.76 -11.90 12.17
CA HIS A 58 -9.71 -12.56 11.24
C HIS A 58 -10.12 -13.94 11.74
N PHE A 59 -9.21 -14.71 12.29
CA PHE A 59 -9.54 -16.00 12.90
C PHE A 59 -10.55 -15.85 14.05
N GLY A 60 -10.33 -14.84 14.93
CA GLY A 60 -11.30 -14.54 15.99
C GLY A 60 -12.66 -14.08 15.44
N PHE A 61 -12.65 -13.27 14.38
CA PHE A 61 -13.87 -12.84 13.69
C PHE A 61 -14.65 -14.05 13.12
N ASP A 62 -13.96 -15.00 12.48
CA ASP A 62 -14.57 -16.19 11.93
C ASP A 62 -15.17 -17.07 13.01
N LEU A 63 -14.47 -17.26 14.15
CA LEU A 63 -15.01 -17.99 15.31
C LEU A 63 -16.32 -17.36 15.83
N ALA A 64 -16.38 -16.03 15.88
CA ALA A 64 -17.58 -15.32 16.29
C ALA A 64 -18.70 -15.43 15.22
N HIS A 65 -18.33 -15.38 13.93
CA HIS A 65 -19.28 -15.52 12.82
C HIS A 65 -19.96 -16.89 12.82
N PHE A 66 -19.21 -17.96 13.11
CA PHE A 66 -19.74 -19.32 13.23
C PHE A 66 -20.41 -19.62 14.57
N GLY A 67 -20.54 -18.64 15.46
CA GLY A 67 -21.19 -18.80 16.76
C GLY A 67 -20.35 -19.55 17.81
N LEU A 68 -19.09 -19.86 17.53
CA LEU A 68 -18.18 -20.53 18.46
C LEU A 68 -17.64 -19.58 19.54
N TRP A 69 -17.72 -18.29 19.30
CA TRP A 69 -17.27 -17.26 20.22
C TRP A 69 -18.30 -16.13 20.30
N ASN A 70 -18.81 -15.84 21.49
CA ASN A 70 -19.83 -14.79 21.69
C ASN A 70 -19.19 -13.41 21.86
N GLN A 71 -18.68 -12.83 20.77
CA GLN A 71 -18.07 -11.51 20.72
C GLN A 71 -18.64 -10.68 19.58
N ASN A 72 -18.83 -9.37 19.82
CA ASN A 72 -19.33 -8.47 18.80
C ASN A 72 -18.20 -7.65 18.15
N PHE A 73 -17.58 -8.18 17.10
CA PHE A 73 -16.47 -7.54 16.38
C PHE A 73 -16.86 -6.24 15.66
N ARG A 74 -18.16 -5.93 15.53
CA ARG A 74 -18.60 -4.74 14.80
C ARG A 74 -18.87 -3.55 15.71
N LEU A 75 -19.40 -3.78 16.91
CA LEU A 75 -19.86 -2.73 17.83
C LEU A 75 -18.96 -2.56 19.04
N ASP A 76 -18.24 -3.59 19.46
CA ASP A 76 -17.36 -3.53 20.61
C ASP A 76 -16.17 -2.60 20.31
N PRO A 77 -15.93 -1.57 21.14
CA PRO A 77 -14.83 -0.63 20.99
C PRO A 77 -13.45 -1.30 20.95
N PHE A 78 -13.25 -2.38 21.70
CA PHE A 78 -12.00 -3.13 21.72
C PHE A 78 -11.66 -3.68 20.32
N TRP A 79 -12.59 -4.39 19.68
CA TRP A 79 -12.38 -4.97 18.35
C TRP A 79 -12.29 -3.90 17.26
N THR A 80 -13.05 -2.82 17.40
CA THR A 80 -12.97 -1.67 16.48
C THR A 80 -11.60 -1.01 16.55
N LEU A 81 -11.04 -0.82 17.76
CA LEU A 81 -9.70 -0.26 17.95
C LEU A 81 -8.62 -1.19 17.37
N GLN A 82 -8.71 -2.50 17.61
CA GLN A 82 -7.80 -3.50 17.05
C GLN A 82 -7.76 -3.42 15.52
N ARG A 83 -8.92 -3.43 14.87
CA ARG A 83 -9.02 -3.28 13.41
C ARG A 83 -8.38 -2.00 12.92
N THR A 84 -8.67 -0.88 13.57
CA THR A 84 -8.10 0.42 13.23
C THR A 84 -6.57 0.41 13.37
N ALA A 85 -6.04 -0.14 14.46
CA ALA A 85 -4.60 -0.22 14.69
C ALA A 85 -3.90 -1.09 13.63
N ILE A 86 -4.47 -2.26 13.29
CA ILE A 86 -3.94 -3.14 12.25
C ILE A 86 -3.87 -2.43 10.91
N VAL A 87 -4.97 -1.77 10.49
CA VAL A 87 -5.04 -1.04 9.22
C VAL A 87 -4.05 0.11 9.21
N SER A 88 -3.98 0.91 10.28
CA SER A 88 -3.02 2.02 10.40
C SER A 88 -1.59 1.53 10.26
N LEU A 89 -1.25 0.41 10.90
CA LEU A 89 0.09 -0.17 10.85
C LEU A 89 0.45 -0.63 9.44
N PHE A 90 -0.48 -1.28 8.72
CA PHE A 90 -0.29 -1.68 7.34
C PHE A 90 -0.05 -0.48 6.42
N LEU A 91 -0.89 0.55 6.53
CA LEU A 91 -0.78 1.75 5.70
C LEU A 91 0.49 2.54 6.01
N PHE A 92 0.87 2.62 7.29
CA PHE A 92 2.14 3.22 7.71
C PHE A 92 3.33 2.48 7.09
N CYS A 93 3.38 1.15 7.20
CA CYS A 93 4.47 0.34 6.60
C CYS A 93 4.51 0.48 5.07
N ALA A 94 3.36 0.56 4.41
CA ALA A 94 3.26 0.74 2.96
C ALA A 94 3.77 2.12 2.54
N GLY A 95 3.30 3.18 3.20
CA GLY A 95 3.70 4.57 2.94
C GLY A 95 5.19 4.79 3.20
N PHE A 96 5.71 4.32 4.35
CA PHE A 96 7.13 4.41 4.68
C PHE A 96 8.00 3.69 3.65
N SER A 97 7.62 2.46 3.29
CA SER A 97 8.35 1.69 2.27
C SER A 97 8.34 2.38 0.91
N GLN A 98 7.24 3.05 0.56
CA GLN A 98 7.14 3.83 -0.66
C GLN A 98 8.03 5.07 -0.62
N ALA A 99 8.07 5.79 0.51
CA ALA A 99 8.96 6.95 0.69
C ALA A 99 10.44 6.55 0.56
N VAL A 100 10.84 5.45 1.20
CA VAL A 100 12.19 4.88 1.06
C VAL A 100 12.50 4.51 -0.39
N ALA A 101 11.55 3.85 -1.09
CA ALA A 101 11.73 3.46 -2.48
C ALA A 101 11.93 4.68 -3.40
N VAL A 102 11.18 5.76 -3.17
CA VAL A 102 11.34 7.03 -3.91
C VAL A 102 12.70 7.65 -3.62
N HIS A 103 13.11 7.71 -2.34
CA HIS A 103 14.40 8.27 -1.94
C HIS A 103 15.58 7.53 -2.60
N HIS A 104 15.45 6.22 -2.81
CA HIS A 104 16.43 5.39 -3.51
C HIS A 104 16.24 5.35 -5.04
N GLY A 105 15.48 6.26 -5.63
CA GLY A 105 15.33 6.42 -7.07
C GLY A 105 14.59 5.27 -7.76
N GLN A 106 13.59 4.68 -7.12
CA GLN A 106 12.79 3.62 -7.75
C GLN A 106 12.11 4.12 -9.03
N ASP A 107 12.30 3.40 -10.13
CA ASP A 107 11.64 3.67 -11.40
C ASP A 107 10.12 3.51 -11.35
N TRP A 108 9.41 4.28 -12.17
CA TRP A 108 7.96 4.17 -12.33
C TRP A 108 7.52 2.80 -12.84
N THR A 109 8.30 2.14 -13.68
CA THR A 109 7.99 0.79 -14.18
C THR A 109 7.92 -0.23 -13.05
N ARG A 110 8.86 -0.17 -12.10
CA ARG A 110 8.87 -1.05 -10.91
C ARG A 110 7.71 -0.73 -9.97
N PHE A 111 7.38 0.55 -9.82
CA PHE A 111 6.23 0.99 -9.05
C PHE A 111 4.94 0.41 -9.62
N TRP A 112 4.66 0.60 -10.92
CA TRP A 112 3.44 0.14 -11.56
C TRP A 112 3.27 -1.38 -11.54
N LYS A 113 4.36 -2.14 -11.68
CA LYS A 113 4.31 -3.61 -11.54
C LYS A 113 3.81 -4.03 -10.15
N ARG A 114 4.35 -3.44 -9.07
CA ARG A 114 3.93 -3.74 -7.70
C ARG A 114 2.53 -3.23 -7.41
N TRP A 115 2.22 -2.04 -7.87
CA TRP A 115 0.90 -1.45 -7.76
C TRP A 115 -0.17 -2.33 -8.41
N ALA A 116 0.08 -2.80 -9.64
CA ALA A 116 -0.84 -3.68 -10.36
C ALA A 116 -1.11 -5.00 -9.63
N GLN A 117 -0.13 -5.54 -8.91
CA GLN A 117 -0.33 -6.72 -8.07
C GLN A 117 -1.32 -6.42 -6.93
N ILE A 118 -1.15 -5.29 -6.23
CA ILE A 118 -2.05 -4.88 -5.14
C ILE A 118 -3.45 -4.59 -5.68
N ALA A 119 -3.55 -3.83 -6.78
CA ALA A 119 -4.82 -3.54 -7.43
C ALA A 119 -5.53 -4.81 -7.94
N GLY A 120 -4.77 -5.75 -8.51
CA GLY A 120 -5.30 -7.05 -8.92
C GLY A 120 -5.86 -7.86 -7.74
N CYS A 121 -5.13 -7.92 -6.63
CA CYS A 121 -5.63 -8.54 -5.40
C CYS A 121 -6.89 -7.82 -4.86
N ALA A 122 -6.95 -6.50 -4.93
CA ALA A 122 -8.14 -5.74 -4.54
C ALA A 122 -9.37 -6.12 -5.36
N VAL A 123 -9.22 -6.22 -6.69
CA VAL A 123 -10.29 -6.67 -7.59
C VAL A 123 -10.73 -8.10 -7.27
N LEU A 124 -9.77 -9.02 -7.03
CA LEU A 124 -10.09 -10.40 -6.66
C LEU A 124 -10.89 -10.48 -5.35
N VAL A 125 -10.54 -9.66 -4.35
CA VAL A 125 -11.30 -9.56 -3.10
C VAL A 125 -12.70 -9.03 -3.35
N SER A 126 -12.89 -8.03 -4.21
CA SER A 126 -14.24 -7.55 -4.56
C SER A 126 -15.06 -8.61 -5.25
N VAL A 127 -14.50 -9.31 -6.23
CA VAL A 127 -15.20 -10.37 -6.97
C VAL A 127 -15.56 -11.53 -6.02
N GLY A 128 -14.61 -12.00 -5.21
CA GLY A 128 -14.83 -13.08 -4.24
C GLY A 128 -15.86 -12.71 -3.19
N SER A 129 -15.78 -11.49 -2.63
CA SER A 129 -16.78 -11.03 -1.64
C SER A 129 -18.15 -10.80 -2.26
N TYR A 130 -18.24 -10.39 -3.52
CA TYR A 130 -19.51 -10.26 -4.23
C TYR A 130 -20.18 -11.65 -4.44
N ALA A 131 -19.40 -12.66 -4.76
CA ALA A 131 -19.92 -14.03 -4.92
C ALA A 131 -20.44 -14.60 -3.60
N MET A 132 -19.82 -14.25 -2.45
CA MET A 132 -20.23 -14.74 -1.13
C MET A 132 -21.31 -13.88 -0.47
N PHE A 133 -21.22 -12.56 -0.61
CA PHE A 133 -22.06 -11.57 0.09
C PHE A 133 -22.55 -10.47 -0.87
N PRO A 134 -23.47 -10.75 -1.81
CA PRO A 134 -23.86 -9.79 -2.88
C PRO A 134 -24.38 -8.45 -2.36
N THR A 135 -25.04 -8.43 -1.19
CA THR A 135 -25.64 -7.24 -0.60
C THR A 135 -24.67 -6.37 0.18
N SER A 136 -23.56 -6.97 0.68
CA SER A 136 -22.59 -6.32 1.55
C SER A 136 -21.15 -6.56 1.11
N PHE A 137 -20.91 -6.78 -0.20
CA PHE A 137 -19.58 -7.06 -0.74
C PHE A 137 -18.59 -5.91 -0.49
N ILE A 138 -17.32 -6.23 -0.52
CA ILE A 138 -16.23 -5.27 -0.34
C ILE A 138 -15.96 -4.56 -1.67
N TYR A 139 -16.47 -3.35 -1.82
CA TYR A 139 -16.20 -2.53 -3.01
C TYR A 139 -15.02 -1.57 -2.79
N PHE A 140 -14.72 -1.19 -1.54
CA PHE A 140 -13.57 -0.37 -1.19
C PHE A 140 -13.03 -0.74 0.21
N GLY A 141 -12.23 -1.79 0.27
CA GLY A 141 -11.58 -2.26 1.49
C GLY A 141 -10.11 -1.84 1.58
N VAL A 142 -9.36 -2.44 2.52
CA VAL A 142 -7.95 -2.15 2.82
C VAL A 142 -7.06 -2.15 1.57
N LEU A 143 -7.19 -3.15 0.68
CA LEU A 143 -6.35 -3.24 -0.52
C LEU A 143 -6.64 -2.15 -1.54
N HIS A 144 -7.92 -1.72 -1.67
CA HIS A 144 -8.30 -0.60 -2.54
C HIS A 144 -7.74 0.71 -1.99
N GLY A 145 -7.92 0.96 -0.69
CA GLY A 145 -7.34 2.11 0.00
C GLY A 145 -5.83 2.14 -0.16
N MET A 146 -5.15 1.01 0.04
CA MET A 146 -3.70 0.90 -0.14
C MET A 146 -3.27 1.22 -1.58
N ALA A 147 -3.99 0.74 -2.60
CA ALA A 147 -3.68 1.02 -3.99
C ALA A 147 -3.75 2.52 -4.30
N VAL A 148 -4.80 3.21 -3.83
CA VAL A 148 -4.95 4.67 -3.99
C VAL A 148 -3.87 5.42 -3.21
N MET A 149 -3.67 5.08 -1.94
CA MET A 149 -2.71 5.77 -1.07
C MET A 149 -1.26 5.61 -1.51
N LEU A 150 -0.88 4.49 -2.12
CA LEU A 150 0.45 4.32 -2.70
C LEU A 150 0.72 5.28 -3.85
N ILE A 151 -0.29 5.58 -4.69
CA ILE A 151 -0.18 6.59 -5.74
C ILE A 151 -0.01 7.97 -5.10
N VAL A 152 -0.85 8.31 -4.12
CA VAL A 152 -0.75 9.58 -3.38
C VAL A 152 0.61 9.71 -2.72
N ALA A 153 1.08 8.70 -1.99
CA ALA A 153 2.38 8.69 -1.34
C ALA A 153 3.53 8.86 -2.35
N ARG A 154 3.42 8.26 -3.54
CA ARG A 154 4.40 8.41 -4.62
C ARG A 154 4.46 9.84 -5.16
N LEU A 155 3.30 10.47 -5.37
CA LEU A 155 3.18 11.82 -5.91
C LEU A 155 3.61 12.88 -4.89
N THR A 156 3.31 12.65 -3.61
CA THR A 156 3.59 13.60 -2.52
C THR A 156 4.96 13.41 -1.87
N ALA A 157 5.71 12.38 -2.23
CA ALA A 157 7.00 12.04 -1.62
C ALA A 157 8.02 13.20 -1.63
N GLY A 158 7.91 14.13 -2.58
CA GLY A 158 8.77 15.33 -2.69
C GLY A 158 8.32 16.54 -1.86
N TRP A 159 7.20 16.47 -1.16
CA TRP A 159 6.62 17.63 -0.45
C TRP A 159 7.33 18.00 0.86
N GLY A 160 8.25 17.16 1.35
CA GLY A 160 9.01 17.45 2.58
C GLY A 160 8.10 17.68 3.79
N SER A 161 8.32 18.79 4.50
CA SER A 161 7.56 19.14 5.71
C SER A 161 6.06 19.43 5.48
N TRP A 162 5.64 19.76 4.25
CA TRP A 162 4.23 19.96 3.90
C TRP A 162 3.38 18.70 4.08
N LEU A 163 4.02 17.52 4.11
CA LEU A 163 3.32 16.26 4.41
C LEU A 163 2.69 16.25 5.81
N TRP A 164 3.28 16.92 6.80
CA TRP A 164 2.71 17.02 8.14
C TRP A 164 1.41 17.82 8.13
N LEU A 165 1.39 18.93 7.38
CA LEU A 165 0.19 19.74 7.22
C LEU A 165 -0.89 18.95 6.47
N ALA A 166 -0.52 18.29 5.35
CA ALA A 166 -1.45 17.46 4.59
C ALA A 166 -2.03 16.31 5.43
N GLY A 167 -1.21 15.65 6.26
CA GLY A 167 -1.65 14.62 7.19
C GLY A 167 -2.61 15.15 8.25
N GLY A 168 -2.33 16.32 8.85
CA GLY A 168 -3.23 16.98 9.80
C GLY A 168 -4.59 17.33 9.18
N VAL A 169 -4.59 17.85 7.95
CA VAL A 169 -5.82 18.13 7.19
C VAL A 169 -6.56 16.83 6.89
N ALA A 170 -5.88 15.78 6.45
CA ALA A 170 -6.48 14.48 6.15
C ALA A 170 -7.18 13.87 7.37
N LEU A 171 -6.59 14.01 8.56
CA LEU A 171 -7.20 13.53 9.81
C LEU A 171 -8.45 14.33 10.22
N GLY A 172 -8.45 15.66 10.02
CA GLY A 172 -9.57 16.52 10.41
C GLY A 172 -10.71 16.57 9.39
N LEU A 173 -10.40 16.30 8.11
CA LEU A 173 -11.35 16.48 7.02
C LEU A 173 -12.64 15.64 7.14
N PRO A 174 -12.59 14.33 7.52
CA PRO A 174 -13.80 13.54 7.68
C PRO A 174 -14.74 14.05 8.77
N THR A 175 -14.19 14.49 9.90
CA THR A 175 -14.98 15.03 11.00
C THR A 175 -15.64 16.35 10.62
N LEU A 176 -14.92 17.24 9.94
CA LEU A 176 -15.43 18.48 9.40
C LEU A 176 -16.51 18.25 8.34
N ALA A 177 -16.28 17.28 7.43
CA ALA A 177 -17.26 16.91 6.41
C ALA A 177 -18.54 16.35 7.05
N ALA A 178 -18.42 15.42 8.00
CA ALA A 178 -19.57 14.87 8.72
C ALA A 178 -20.36 15.96 9.45
N TYR A 179 -19.67 16.90 10.10
CA TYR A 179 -20.31 18.06 10.75
C TYR A 179 -21.02 18.95 9.72
N ALA A 180 -20.37 19.32 8.63
CA ALA A 180 -20.96 20.18 7.59
C ALA A 180 -22.20 19.52 6.94
N LEU A 181 -22.13 18.20 6.68
CA LEU A 181 -23.23 17.44 6.09
C LEU A 181 -24.45 17.31 7.03
N SER A 182 -24.25 17.47 8.33
CA SER A 182 -25.34 17.46 9.32
C SER A 182 -25.89 18.85 9.67
N HIS A 183 -25.19 19.96 9.29
CA HIS A 183 -25.49 21.32 9.73
C HIS A 183 -25.53 22.35 8.58
N GLY A 184 -25.98 22.01 7.41
CA GLY A 184 -26.19 23.00 6.34
C GLY A 184 -25.79 22.54 4.94
N TRP A 185 -25.05 21.45 4.82
CA TRP A 185 -24.66 20.89 3.51
C TRP A 185 -25.41 19.57 3.21
N GLU A 186 -26.61 19.44 3.72
CA GLU A 186 -27.43 18.23 3.62
C GLU A 186 -27.71 17.84 2.16
N ALA A 187 -27.78 18.83 1.25
CA ALA A 187 -27.96 18.58 -0.20
C ALA A 187 -26.84 17.75 -0.81
N TRP A 188 -25.63 17.76 -0.25
CA TRP A 188 -24.48 16.98 -0.73
C TRP A 188 -24.41 15.58 -0.12
N ALA A 189 -25.17 15.30 0.94
CA ALA A 189 -25.16 14.04 1.63
C ALA A 189 -25.48 12.83 0.72
N PRO A 190 -26.44 12.88 -0.22
CA PRO A 190 -26.72 11.77 -1.13
C PRO A 190 -25.52 11.41 -2.03
N TRP A 191 -24.77 12.43 -2.47
CA TRP A 191 -23.61 12.25 -3.33
C TRP A 191 -22.41 11.66 -2.57
N LEU A 192 -22.07 12.24 -1.42
CA LEU A 192 -20.91 11.84 -0.61
C LEU A 192 -21.13 10.49 0.09
N ASN A 193 -22.35 10.18 0.51
CA ASN A 193 -22.71 8.87 1.05
C ASN A 193 -22.95 7.82 -0.05
N GLY A 194 -23.07 8.26 -1.29
CA GLY A 194 -23.25 7.37 -2.44
C GLY A 194 -21.97 6.57 -2.76
N ARG A 195 -22.13 5.37 -3.35
CA ARG A 195 -21.00 4.51 -3.74
C ARG A 195 -19.91 5.20 -4.58
N PRO A 196 -20.23 6.15 -5.49
CA PRO A 196 -19.20 6.81 -6.30
C PRO A 196 -18.20 7.65 -5.52
N LEU A 197 -18.59 8.26 -4.39
CA LEU A 197 -17.75 9.20 -3.65
C LEU A 197 -17.44 8.79 -2.20
N ASN A 198 -18.14 7.83 -1.65
CA ASN A 198 -17.94 7.46 -0.25
C ASN A 198 -16.54 6.86 0.03
N TRP A 199 -15.84 6.34 -1.00
CA TRP A 199 -14.46 5.88 -0.89
C TRP A 199 -13.48 6.97 -0.44
N LEU A 200 -13.83 8.24 -0.62
CA LEU A 200 -13.05 9.36 -0.08
C LEU A 200 -13.07 9.40 1.46
N GLY A 201 -14.14 8.94 2.11
CA GLY A 201 -14.31 8.98 3.56
C GLY A 201 -14.99 10.24 4.10
N LEU A 202 -15.50 11.11 3.21
CA LEU A 202 -16.22 12.34 3.55
C LEU A 202 -17.72 12.02 3.70
N VAL A 203 -18.04 11.07 4.57
CA VAL A 203 -19.41 10.54 4.72
C VAL A 203 -20.00 10.92 6.08
N SER A 204 -21.31 11.15 6.11
CA SER A 204 -22.05 11.32 7.38
C SER A 204 -22.50 9.98 7.97
N ARG A 205 -22.61 8.92 7.16
CA ARG A 205 -23.00 7.57 7.58
C ARG A 205 -22.06 6.54 6.97
N LYS A 206 -21.56 5.62 7.82
CA LYS A 206 -20.72 4.53 7.36
C LYS A 206 -21.49 3.62 6.40
N PRO A 207 -20.96 3.28 5.22
CA PRO A 207 -21.62 2.38 4.28
C PRO A 207 -21.74 0.97 4.82
N PHE A 208 -22.77 0.26 4.40
CA PHE A 208 -22.98 -1.14 4.74
C PHE A 208 -22.13 -2.04 3.83
N THR A 209 -20.98 -2.47 4.33
CA THR A 209 -20.04 -3.37 3.64
C THR A 209 -19.22 -4.14 4.67
N GLN A 210 -18.66 -5.29 4.28
CA GLN A 210 -17.87 -6.14 5.17
C GLN A 210 -16.53 -5.49 5.56
N ASP A 211 -15.91 -4.76 4.62
CA ASP A 211 -14.69 -3.99 4.88
C ASP A 211 -14.80 -2.61 4.22
N TYR A 212 -14.38 -1.58 4.94
CA TYR A 212 -14.39 -0.20 4.46
C TYR A 212 -13.23 0.57 5.05
N VAL A 213 -12.30 0.93 4.18
CA VAL A 213 -11.12 1.73 4.52
C VAL A 213 -11.02 2.89 3.52
N PRO A 214 -11.68 4.01 3.79
CA PRO A 214 -11.66 5.18 2.91
C PRO A 214 -10.28 5.82 2.86
N VAL A 215 -10.08 6.70 1.86
CA VAL A 215 -8.81 7.43 1.71
C VAL A 215 -8.58 8.38 2.88
N PHE A 216 -9.60 9.13 3.30
CA PHE A 216 -9.55 9.94 4.52
C PHE A 216 -10.24 9.18 5.68
N PRO A 217 -9.63 9.12 6.85
CA PRO A 217 -8.51 9.89 7.42
C PRO A 217 -7.11 9.24 7.24
N TRP A 218 -6.97 8.17 6.48
CA TRP A 218 -5.71 7.41 6.32
C TRP A 218 -4.78 8.05 5.31
#